data_410ad9498d2bb7705b965ad076ac79ed
#
_entry.id   410ad9498d2bb7705b965ad076ac79ed
#
_cell.length_a   1.000
_cell.length_b   1.000
_cell.length_c   1.000
_cell.angle_alpha   90.00
_cell.angle_beta   90.00
_cell.angle_gamma   90.00
#
_symmetry.space_group_name_H-M   'P 1'
#
loop_
_entity.id
_entity.type
_entity.pdbx_description
1 polymer ?
#
loop_
_entity_poly.entity_id
_entity_poly.type
_entity_poly.pdbx_seq_one_letter_code
_entity_poly.pdbx_strand_id
1 'polypeptide(L)' 'MSTNIVSEIYSYHTNWKEGKVNQMWIEQSGDENKGYSYVAVAHNPRNGKTMEMSNPRTSYTETLNWVRGWCGTFCILPA' A
#
# COMPACT_ATOMS: atom_id res chain seq x y z
N MET A 1 18.21 -5.60 -5.65
CA MET A 1 17.26 -5.67 -4.55
C MET A 1 15.88 -5.95 -5.10
N SER A 2 15.24 -6.97 -4.61
CA SER A 2 13.88 -7.27 -5.05
C SER A 2 12.88 -6.69 -4.08
N THR A 3 11.78 -6.17 -4.61
CA THR A 3 10.66 -5.67 -3.83
C THR A 3 9.45 -6.51 -4.16
N ASN A 4 8.79 -7.03 -3.13
CA ASN A 4 7.66 -7.93 -3.30
C ASN A 4 6.40 -7.33 -2.69
N ILE A 5 5.28 -7.55 -3.36
CA ILE A 5 3.97 -7.27 -2.77
C ILE A 5 3.66 -8.39 -1.78
N VAL A 6 3.44 -8.04 -0.52
CA VAL A 6 3.23 -9.03 0.56
C VAL A 6 1.86 -8.91 1.22
N SER A 7 1.01 -8.02 0.76
CA SER A 7 -0.35 -7.86 1.27
C SER A 7 -1.37 -8.06 0.16
N GLU A 8 -2.65 -8.09 0.56
CA GLU A 8 -3.75 -7.95 -0.38
C GLU A 8 -3.69 -6.60 -1.06
N ILE A 9 -4.29 -6.51 -2.23
CA ILE A 9 -4.42 -5.24 -2.94
C ILE A 9 -5.73 -4.61 -2.51
N TYR A 10 -5.65 -3.43 -1.89
CA TYR A 10 -6.80 -2.68 -1.42
C TYR A 10 -7.18 -1.63 -2.44
N SER A 11 -8.46 -1.37 -2.57
CA SER A 11 -8.96 -0.30 -3.42
C SER A 11 -9.48 0.84 -2.55
N TYR A 12 -9.26 2.07 -2.97
CA TYR A 12 -9.77 3.24 -2.25
C TYR A 12 -10.09 4.37 -3.23
N HIS A 13 -11.02 5.22 -2.81
CA HIS A 13 -11.38 6.39 -3.61
C HIS A 13 -10.37 7.51 -3.42
N THR A 14 -9.86 8.05 -4.52
CA THR A 14 -9.07 9.29 -4.49
C THR A 14 -9.98 10.50 -4.57
N ASN A 15 -11.07 10.35 -5.31
CA ASN A 15 -12.13 11.34 -5.38
C ASN A 15 -13.42 10.57 -5.63
N TRP A 16 -14.16 10.32 -4.56
CA TRP A 16 -15.36 9.50 -4.65
C TRP A 16 -16.47 10.15 -5.48
N LYS A 17 -16.49 11.49 -5.58
CA LYS A 17 -17.47 12.20 -6.41
C LYS A 17 -17.27 11.94 -7.90
N GLU A 18 -16.02 11.73 -8.30
CA GLU A 18 -15.67 11.41 -9.68
C GLU A 18 -15.55 9.93 -9.95
N GLY A 19 -15.73 9.10 -8.93
CA GLY A 19 -15.57 7.66 -9.04
C GLY A 19 -14.15 7.20 -9.31
N LYS A 20 -13.14 8.01 -9.02
CA LYS A 20 -11.75 7.66 -9.24
C LYS A 20 -11.27 6.75 -8.13
N VAL A 21 -10.69 5.62 -8.51
CA VAL A 21 -10.22 4.59 -7.60
C VAL A 21 -8.73 4.34 -7.81
N ASN A 22 -7.99 4.25 -6.72
CA ASN A 22 -6.60 3.81 -6.73
C ASN A 22 -6.48 2.51 -5.96
N GLN A 23 -5.33 1.86 -6.12
CA GLN A 23 -4.99 0.64 -5.38
C GLN A 23 -3.89 0.95 -4.38
N MET A 24 -3.83 0.16 -3.32
CA MET A 24 -2.79 0.25 -2.30
C MET A 24 -2.40 -1.14 -1.85
N TRP A 25 -1.11 -1.35 -1.62
CA TRP A 25 -0.61 -2.61 -1.10
C TRP A 25 0.64 -2.33 -0.27
N ILE A 26 1.14 -3.38 0.38
CA ILE A 26 2.38 -3.29 1.15
C ILE A 26 3.48 -4.00 0.37
N GLU A 27 4.60 -3.33 0.19
CA GLU A 27 5.79 -3.89 -0.43
C GLU A 27 6.85 -4.15 0.63
N GLN A 28 7.50 -5.30 0.50
CA GLN A 28 8.62 -5.70 1.34
C GLN A 28 9.91 -5.55 0.55
N SER A 29 10.91 -4.96 1.17
CA SER A 29 12.27 -4.91 0.62
C SER A 29 13.27 -5.33 1.68
N GLY A 30 14.50 -5.62 1.26
CA GLY A 30 15.56 -6.07 2.15
C GLY A 30 15.82 -7.56 1.98
N ASP A 31 16.54 -8.13 2.97
CA ASP A 31 16.89 -9.54 2.97
C ASP A 31 17.02 -10.07 4.40
N GLU A 32 17.24 -11.38 4.54
CA GLU A 32 17.35 -12.03 5.85
C GLU A 32 18.51 -11.50 6.69
N ASN A 33 19.58 -11.07 6.05
CA ASN A 33 20.78 -10.61 6.75
C ASN A 33 20.65 -9.18 7.26
N LYS A 34 20.01 -8.33 6.47
CA LYS A 34 19.86 -6.90 6.78
C LYS A 34 18.52 -6.58 7.42
N GLY A 35 17.60 -7.54 7.41
CA GLY A 35 16.24 -7.35 7.84
C GLY A 35 15.36 -6.83 6.71
N TYR A 36 14.05 -6.89 6.94
CA TYR A 36 13.05 -6.46 5.97
C TYR A 36 12.47 -5.11 6.35
N SER A 37 12.07 -4.38 5.35
CA SER A 37 11.39 -3.11 5.49
C SER A 37 10.06 -3.17 4.73
N TYR A 38 9.04 -2.57 5.29
CA TYR A 38 7.69 -2.58 4.74
C TYR A 38 7.22 -1.15 4.50
N VAL A 39 6.60 -0.93 3.35
CA VAL A 39 6.08 0.39 2.97
C VAL A 39 4.75 0.22 2.26
N ALA A 40 3.81 1.11 2.55
CA ALA A 40 2.55 1.17 1.83
C ALA A 40 2.75 1.93 0.53
N VAL A 41 2.29 1.36 -0.57
CA VAL A 41 2.46 1.90 -1.92
C VAL A 41 1.08 2.09 -2.54
N ALA A 42 0.85 3.26 -3.11
CA ALA A 42 -0.34 3.54 -3.87
C ALA A 42 -0.06 3.40 -5.37
N HIS A 43 -1.00 2.83 -6.07
CA HIS A 43 -0.93 2.63 -7.51
C HIS A 43 -2.15 3.23 -8.18
N ASN A 44 -1.90 4.08 -9.18
CA ASN A 44 -2.96 4.65 -9.99
C ASN A 44 -3.10 3.81 -11.28
N PRO A 45 -4.14 2.97 -11.38
CA PRO A 45 -4.27 2.10 -12.56
C PRO A 45 -4.55 2.84 -13.86
N ARG A 46 -4.97 4.10 -13.78
CA ARG A 46 -5.27 4.88 -14.98
C ARG A 46 -4.02 5.38 -15.70
N ASN A 47 -2.93 5.60 -14.98
CA ASN A 47 -1.67 6.05 -15.59
C ASN A 47 -0.49 5.15 -15.28
N GLY A 48 -0.69 4.09 -14.49
CA GLY A 48 0.36 3.14 -14.15
C GLY A 48 1.39 3.63 -13.15
N LYS A 49 1.20 4.81 -12.58
CA LYS A 49 2.16 5.36 -11.62
C LYS A 49 1.96 4.77 -10.24
N THR A 50 3.10 4.56 -9.55
CA THR A 50 3.12 4.12 -8.15
C THR A 50 3.86 5.14 -7.32
N MET A 51 3.48 5.24 -6.03
CA MET A 51 4.23 6.09 -5.10
C MET A 51 4.15 5.53 -3.69
N GLU A 52 5.23 5.70 -2.93
CA GLU A 52 5.27 5.31 -1.52
C GLU A 52 4.42 6.26 -0.71
N MET A 53 3.55 5.72 0.13
CA MET A 53 2.60 6.50 0.92
C MET A 53 2.98 6.58 2.39
N SER A 54 3.61 5.54 2.92
CA SER A 54 4.03 5.52 4.31
C SER A 54 5.54 5.54 4.43
N ASN A 55 6.03 5.91 5.61
CA ASN A 55 7.45 5.75 5.92
C ASN A 55 7.78 4.27 6.02
N PRO A 56 9.00 3.86 5.61
CA PRO A 56 9.41 2.47 5.79
C PRO A 56 9.40 2.07 7.26
N ARG A 57 8.92 0.87 7.54
CA ARG A 57 8.84 0.31 8.90
C ARG A 57 9.38 -1.11 8.89
N THR A 58 9.87 -1.54 10.03
CA THR A 58 10.37 -2.92 10.16
C THR A 58 9.26 -3.92 10.52
N SER A 59 8.06 -3.45 10.84
CA SER A 59 6.94 -4.29 11.23
C SER A 59 5.86 -4.29 10.15
N TYR A 60 5.56 -5.48 9.63
CA TYR A 60 4.44 -5.67 8.72
C TYR A 60 3.11 -5.28 9.37
N THR A 61 2.92 -5.66 10.63
CA THR A 61 1.68 -5.38 11.36
C THR A 61 1.42 -3.89 11.50
N GLU A 62 2.45 -3.12 11.84
CA GLU A 62 2.32 -1.65 11.92
C GLU A 62 1.97 -1.04 10.57
N THR A 63 2.60 -1.51 9.51
CA THR A 63 2.33 -1.03 8.16
C THR A 63 0.90 -1.39 7.75
N LEU A 64 0.46 -2.59 8.08
CA LEU A 64 -0.90 -3.03 7.79
C LEU A 64 -1.94 -2.19 8.54
N ASN A 65 -1.67 -1.86 9.81
CA ASN A 65 -2.54 -1.00 10.60
C ASN A 65 -2.63 0.40 9.99
N TRP A 66 -1.51 0.91 9.50
CA TRP A 66 -1.49 2.19 8.81
C TRP A 66 -2.38 2.16 7.55
N VAL A 67 -2.25 1.10 6.74
CA VAL A 67 -3.05 0.94 5.53
C VAL A 67 -4.53 0.83 5.88
N ARG A 68 -4.89 0.06 6.91
CA ARG A 68 -6.27 -0.08 7.35
C ARG A 68 -6.85 1.24 7.85
N GLY A 69 -6.07 2.02 8.57
CA GLY A 69 -6.48 3.35 9.02
C GLY A 69 -6.73 4.30 7.84
N TRP A 70 -5.85 4.26 6.86
CA TRP A 70 -6.02 5.04 5.64
C TRP A 70 -7.24 4.59 4.85
N CYS A 71 -7.29 3.30 4.53
CA CYS A 71 -8.39 2.74 3.74
C CYS A 71 -9.72 2.79 4.48
N GLY A 72 -9.72 2.73 5.80
CA GLY A 72 -10.94 2.83 6.60
C GLY A 72 -11.70 4.13 6.38
N THR A 73 -11.00 5.20 6.00
CA THR A 73 -11.63 6.49 5.69
C THR A 73 -12.13 6.54 4.25
N PHE A 74 -11.44 5.90 3.33
CA PHE A 74 -11.71 6.00 1.89
C PHE A 74 -12.03 4.66 1.25
N CYS A 75 -12.06 3.60 2.03
CA CYS A 75 -12.01 2.23 1.53
C CYS A 75 -13.24 1.83 0.74
N ILE A 76 -12.93 1.18 -0.34
CA ILE A 76 -13.81 0.28 -1.00
C ILE A 76 -13.42 -1.11 -0.51
N LEU A 77 -13.64 -2.13 -0.88
CA LEU A 77 -13.25 -3.45 -0.44
C LEU A 77 -11.86 -3.83 -0.95
N PRO A 78 -11.17 -4.78 -0.32
CA PRO A 78 -9.99 -5.37 -0.94
C PRO A 78 -10.31 -5.91 -2.31
N ALA A 79 -9.39 -5.71 -3.20
CA ALA A 79 -9.57 -6.14 -4.60
C ALA A 79 -9.54 -7.66 -4.72
#